data_4e9d786ffecf11f3dd6dffb2556e234f
#
_entry.id   4e9d786ffecf11f3dd6dffb2556e234f
#
_cell.length_a   1.000
_cell.length_b   1.000
_cell.length_c   1.000
_cell.angle_alpha   90.00
_cell.angle_beta   90.00
_cell.angle_gamma   90.00
#
_symmetry.space_group_name_H-M   'P 1'
#
loop_
_entity.id
_entity.type
_entity.pdbx_description
1 polymer ?
#
loop_
_entity_poly.entity_id
_entity_poly.type
_entity_poly.pdbx_seq_one_letter_code
_entity_poly.pdbx_strand_id
1 'polypeptide(L)'
;RYIQGNPEHPLNKGVICAKGASGIMKQYSPARLTKPLMRKPKSNRGDNEFIEITWDKAFSIMEERLAHIRATDPKQFALFTGRDQMQALTGLFSKQYGTPNYAAHGGLCSVNMAAGMIYTIGGSFW
;
A
#
# COMPACT_ATOMS: atom_id res chain seq x y z
N ARG A 1 -5.50 -19.52 18.33
CA ARG A 1 -4.17 -19.24 17.71
C ARG A 1 -3.75 -17.82 18.07
N TYR A 2 -2.46 -17.59 18.27
CA TYR A 2 -1.90 -16.26 18.54
C TYR A 2 -0.49 -16.17 17.93
N ILE A 3 0.00 -14.95 17.75
CA ILE A 3 1.36 -14.67 17.30
C ILE A 3 2.16 -14.22 18.52
N GLN A 4 3.31 -14.83 18.72
CA GLN A 4 4.25 -14.52 19.79
C GLN A 4 5.62 -14.24 19.18
N GLY A 5 6.36 -13.32 19.78
CA GLY A 5 7.76 -13.07 19.40
C GLY A 5 8.66 -14.23 19.80
N ASN A 6 9.74 -14.43 19.07
CA ASN A 6 10.76 -15.43 19.41
C ASN A 6 11.64 -14.91 20.57
N PRO A 7 11.59 -15.53 21.77
CA PRO A 7 12.39 -15.09 22.91
C PRO A 7 13.91 -15.26 22.68
N GLU A 8 14.31 -16.13 21.76
CA GLU A 8 15.73 -16.36 21.42
C GLU A 8 16.26 -15.33 20.40
N HIS A 9 15.40 -14.44 19.89
CA HIS A 9 15.86 -13.43 18.94
C HIS A 9 16.84 -12.44 19.61
N PRO A 10 18.04 -12.23 19.04
CA PRO A 10 19.13 -11.53 19.74
C PRO A 10 18.82 -10.07 20.09
N LEU A 11 17.97 -9.40 19.31
CA LEU A 11 17.64 -7.99 19.51
C LEU A 11 16.38 -7.78 20.34
N ASN A 12 15.25 -8.27 19.87
CA ASN A 12 13.94 -7.98 20.48
C ASN A 12 13.50 -8.98 21.53
N LYS A 13 14.21 -10.12 21.69
CA LYS A 13 14.00 -11.11 22.77
C LYS A 13 12.53 -11.48 22.99
N GLY A 14 11.78 -11.63 21.91
CA GLY A 14 10.37 -11.98 21.96
C GLY A 14 9.40 -10.81 22.06
N VAL A 15 9.88 -9.59 22.15
CA VAL A 15 9.00 -8.41 22.15
C VAL A 15 8.47 -8.16 20.73
N ILE A 16 7.15 -8.06 20.60
CA ILE A 16 6.47 -7.64 19.37
C ILE A 16 5.47 -6.54 19.69
N CYS A 17 5.19 -5.68 18.72
CA CYS A 17 4.19 -4.63 18.90
C CYS A 17 2.77 -5.18 18.73
N ALA A 18 1.77 -4.41 19.16
CA ALA A 18 0.36 -4.77 19.06
C ALA A 18 -0.07 -5.10 17.61
N LYS A 19 0.52 -4.45 16.61
CA LYS A 19 0.25 -4.75 15.20
C LYS A 19 0.68 -6.16 14.80
N GLY A 20 1.86 -6.59 15.24
CA GLY A 20 2.34 -7.95 15.03
C GLY A 20 1.47 -8.98 15.75
N ALA A 21 1.15 -8.74 17.02
CA ALA A 21 0.30 -9.63 17.81
C ALA A 21 -1.12 -9.76 17.24
N SER A 22 -1.71 -8.69 16.72
CA SER A 22 -3.05 -8.66 16.15
C SER A 22 -3.13 -9.17 14.70
N GLY A 23 -2.03 -9.46 14.04
CA GLY A 23 -1.99 -9.88 12.65
C GLY A 23 -2.87 -11.10 12.34
N ILE A 24 -2.96 -12.04 13.28
CA ILE A 24 -3.79 -13.22 13.15
C ILE A 24 -5.30 -12.89 13.12
N MET A 25 -5.72 -11.88 13.89
CA MET A 25 -7.11 -11.43 13.90
C MET A 25 -7.51 -10.86 12.55
N LYS A 26 -6.58 -10.13 11.91
CA LYS A 26 -6.78 -9.59 10.56
C LYS A 26 -6.88 -10.70 9.51
N GLN A 27 -6.05 -11.74 9.63
CA GLN A 27 -6.03 -12.89 8.71
C GLN A 27 -7.34 -13.71 8.77
N TYR A 28 -7.88 -13.90 9.96
CA TYR A 28 -9.06 -14.72 10.20
C TYR A 28 -10.33 -13.92 10.52
N SER A 29 -10.31 -12.63 10.27
CA SER A 29 -11.50 -11.79 10.44
C SER A 29 -12.64 -12.26 9.53
N PRO A 30 -13.87 -12.42 10.05
CA PRO A 30 -15.03 -12.70 9.20
C PRO A 30 -15.36 -11.54 8.24
N ALA A 31 -14.88 -10.33 8.54
CA ALA A 31 -15.02 -9.17 7.66
C ALA A 31 -13.90 -9.07 6.59
N ARG A 32 -12.99 -10.05 6.53
CA ARG A 32 -11.93 -10.05 5.53
C ARG A 32 -12.49 -10.24 4.14
N LEU A 33 -12.15 -9.36 3.23
CA LEU A 33 -12.49 -9.49 1.82
C LEU A 33 -11.67 -10.64 1.20
N THR A 34 -12.36 -11.57 0.56
CA THR A 34 -11.77 -12.75 -0.11
C THR A 34 -11.89 -12.70 -1.62
N LYS A 35 -12.67 -11.77 -2.13
CA LYS A 35 -12.90 -11.54 -3.55
C LYS A 35 -12.78 -10.05 -3.88
N PRO A 36 -12.46 -9.70 -5.13
CA PRO A 36 -12.52 -8.31 -5.57
C PRO A 36 -13.93 -7.77 -5.50
N LEU A 37 -14.03 -6.51 -5.13
CA LEU A 37 -15.29 -5.79 -5.07
C LEU A 37 -15.31 -4.66 -6.10
N MET A 38 -16.39 -4.56 -6.83
CA MET A 38 -16.66 -3.46 -7.73
C MET A 38 -17.81 -2.62 -7.18
N ARG A 39 -17.71 -1.30 -7.27
CA ARG A 39 -18.82 -0.42 -6.91
C ARG A 39 -20.03 -0.74 -7.78
N LYS A 40 -21.19 -0.83 -7.14
CA LYS A 40 -22.45 -1.06 -7.83
C LYS A 40 -22.73 0.10 -8.81
N PRO A 41 -23.16 -0.19 -10.04
CA PRO A 41 -23.50 0.86 -10.99
C PRO A 41 -24.52 1.86 -10.40
N LYS A 42 -24.30 3.15 -10.65
CA LYS A 42 -25.17 4.25 -10.17
C LYS A 42 -25.15 4.50 -8.65
N SER A 43 -24.35 3.80 -7.85
CA SER A 43 -24.15 4.16 -6.44
C SER A 43 -23.16 5.32 -6.30
N ASN A 44 -23.36 6.16 -5.30
CA ASN A 44 -22.47 7.28 -5.01
C ASN A 44 -21.26 6.82 -4.17
N ARG A 45 -20.23 7.69 -4.15
CA ARG A 45 -19.11 7.49 -3.22
C ARG A 45 -19.64 7.69 -1.80
N GLY A 46 -19.43 6.70 -0.93
CA GLY A 46 -19.90 6.71 0.46
C GLY A 46 -21.11 5.80 0.72
N ASP A 47 -21.85 5.40 -0.32
CA ASP A 47 -23.00 4.49 -0.15
C ASP A 47 -22.59 3.08 0.31
N ASN A 48 -21.29 2.74 0.19
CA ASN A 48 -20.73 1.42 0.51
C ASN A 48 -21.41 0.24 -0.23
N GLU A 49 -22.03 0.53 -1.36
CA GLU A 49 -22.65 -0.48 -2.20
C GLU A 49 -21.63 -1.12 -3.15
N PHE A 50 -21.30 -2.39 -2.90
CA PHE A 50 -20.36 -3.15 -3.71
C PHE A 50 -20.94 -4.49 -4.11
N ILE A 51 -20.49 -5.00 -5.27
CA ILE A 51 -20.77 -6.34 -5.75
C ILE A 51 -19.46 -7.11 -5.89
N GLU A 52 -19.51 -8.41 -5.56
CA GLU A 52 -18.37 -9.30 -5.80
C GLU A 52 -18.20 -9.55 -7.29
N ILE A 53 -16.94 -9.51 -7.74
CA ILE A 53 -16.55 -9.86 -9.12
C ILE A 53 -15.43 -10.89 -9.09
N THR A 54 -15.17 -11.53 -10.22
CA THR A 54 -14.02 -12.42 -10.38
C THR A 54 -12.72 -11.64 -10.51
N TRP A 55 -11.59 -12.29 -10.21
CA TRP A 55 -10.28 -11.71 -10.43
C TRP A 55 -10.03 -11.36 -11.90
N ASP A 56 -10.45 -12.23 -12.83
CA ASP A 56 -10.30 -11.97 -14.27
C ASP A 56 -11.06 -10.71 -14.68
N LYS A 57 -12.27 -10.53 -14.15
CA LYS A 57 -13.04 -9.30 -14.41
C LYS A 57 -12.36 -8.07 -13.82
N ALA A 58 -11.80 -8.18 -12.61
CA ALA A 58 -11.07 -7.08 -11.98
C ALA A 58 -9.86 -6.68 -12.82
N PHE A 59 -9.05 -7.66 -13.25
CA PHE A 59 -7.88 -7.40 -14.09
C PHE A 59 -8.26 -6.81 -15.45
N SER A 60 -9.30 -7.33 -16.11
CA SER A 60 -9.76 -6.78 -17.39
C SER A 60 -10.16 -5.30 -17.27
N ILE A 61 -10.86 -4.93 -16.20
CA ILE A 61 -11.24 -3.52 -15.96
C ILE A 61 -10.01 -2.65 -15.73
N MET A 62 -9.05 -3.14 -14.93
CA MET A 62 -7.81 -2.40 -14.67
C MET A 62 -6.97 -2.23 -15.93
N GLU A 63 -6.81 -3.29 -16.71
CA GLU A 63 -6.06 -3.27 -17.96
C GLU A 63 -6.68 -2.27 -18.96
N GLU A 64 -7.97 -2.36 -19.20
CA GLU A 64 -8.70 -1.45 -20.10
C GLU A 64 -8.51 0.01 -19.68
N ARG A 65 -8.70 0.31 -18.39
CA ARG A 65 -8.59 1.68 -17.87
C ARG A 65 -7.16 2.21 -17.94
N LEU A 66 -6.20 1.42 -17.50
CA LEU A 66 -4.79 1.82 -17.52
C LEU A 66 -4.27 1.96 -18.95
N ALA A 67 -4.64 1.06 -19.87
CA ALA A 67 -4.27 1.17 -21.28
C ALA A 67 -4.85 2.43 -21.92
N HIS A 68 -6.12 2.73 -21.66
CA HIS A 68 -6.77 3.95 -22.15
C HIS A 68 -6.06 5.23 -21.65
N ILE A 69 -5.81 5.33 -20.34
CA ILE A 69 -5.11 6.48 -19.77
C ILE A 69 -3.70 6.62 -20.37
N ARG A 70 -2.96 5.49 -20.48
CA ARG A 70 -1.63 5.51 -21.07
C ARG A 70 -1.61 5.99 -22.52
N ALA A 71 -2.63 5.60 -23.29
CA ALA A 71 -2.75 5.99 -24.70
C ALA A 71 -3.18 7.46 -24.88
N THR A 72 -3.91 8.02 -23.94
CA THR A 72 -4.42 9.40 -24.02
C THR A 72 -3.49 10.40 -23.33
N ASP A 73 -3.33 10.29 -22.04
CA ASP A 73 -2.43 11.12 -21.23
C ASP A 73 -2.03 10.40 -19.93
N PRO A 74 -0.83 9.82 -19.87
CA PRO A 74 -0.37 9.10 -18.69
C PRO A 74 -0.26 9.96 -17.42
N LYS A 75 -0.27 11.30 -17.53
CA LYS A 75 -0.27 12.21 -16.38
C LYS A 75 -1.59 12.16 -15.59
N GLN A 76 -2.65 11.61 -16.17
CA GLN A 76 -3.92 11.39 -15.47
C GLN A 76 -3.85 10.24 -14.46
N PHE A 77 -2.79 9.43 -14.51
CA PHE A 77 -2.56 8.37 -13.52
C PHE A 77 -1.60 8.84 -12.43
N ALA A 78 -2.00 8.69 -11.18
CA ALA A 78 -1.17 8.92 -10.01
C ALA A 78 -1.01 7.64 -9.19
N LEU A 79 0.21 7.33 -8.78
CA LEU A 79 0.53 6.16 -7.97
C LEU A 79 1.06 6.58 -6.61
N PHE A 80 0.33 6.24 -5.55
CA PHE A 80 0.74 6.43 -4.17
C PHE A 80 1.04 5.07 -3.54
N THR A 81 2.24 4.92 -2.99
CA THR A 81 2.66 3.66 -2.36
C THR A 81 2.98 3.83 -0.89
N GLY A 82 2.80 2.77 -0.12
CA GLY A 82 3.28 2.68 1.25
C GLY A 82 4.80 2.56 1.33
N ARG A 83 5.31 2.46 2.55
CA ARG A 83 6.70 2.06 2.78
C ARG A 83 6.78 0.55 2.72
N ASP A 84 7.17 0.02 1.59
CA ASP A 84 7.36 -1.40 1.38
C ASP A 84 8.72 -1.68 0.73
N GLN A 85 9.14 -2.93 0.77
CA GLN A 85 10.42 -3.35 0.20
C GLN A 85 10.40 -3.40 -1.33
N MET A 86 9.22 -3.27 -1.93
CA MET A 86 9.00 -3.33 -3.37
C MET A 86 8.92 -1.95 -4.04
N GLN A 87 9.26 -0.88 -3.33
CA GLN A 87 9.21 0.49 -3.87
C GLN A 87 10.02 0.67 -5.15
N ALA A 88 11.11 -0.07 -5.31
CA ALA A 88 11.88 -0.07 -6.55
C ALA A 88 11.05 -0.55 -7.75
N LEU A 89 10.23 -1.60 -7.57
CA LEU A 89 9.35 -2.11 -8.62
C LEU A 89 8.19 -1.17 -8.92
N THR A 90 7.57 -0.59 -7.90
CA THR A 90 6.47 0.38 -8.09
C THR A 90 6.96 1.67 -8.74
N GLY A 91 8.17 2.12 -8.39
CA GLY A 91 8.82 3.25 -9.05
C GLY A 91 9.18 2.96 -10.51
N LEU A 92 9.70 1.76 -10.79
CA LEU A 92 9.98 1.31 -12.15
C LEU A 92 8.69 1.23 -12.98
N PHE A 93 7.63 0.65 -12.41
CA PHE A 93 6.32 0.61 -13.06
C PHE A 93 5.83 2.02 -13.43
N SER A 94 5.85 2.96 -12.49
CA SER A 94 5.44 4.35 -12.72
C SER A 94 6.24 5.00 -13.86
N LYS A 95 7.57 4.81 -13.86
CA LYS A 95 8.45 5.32 -14.91
C LYS A 95 8.15 4.70 -16.28
N GLN A 96 7.96 3.38 -16.35
CA GLN A 96 7.65 2.68 -17.60
C GLN A 96 6.24 2.97 -18.10
N TYR A 97 5.30 3.21 -17.19
CA TYR A 97 3.96 3.63 -17.52
C TYR A 97 3.95 5.03 -18.17
N GLY A 98 4.86 5.90 -17.75
CA GLY A 98 5.04 7.25 -18.27
C GLY A 98 4.38 8.34 -17.45
N THR A 99 3.94 8.04 -16.21
CA THR A 99 3.39 9.07 -15.32
C THR A 99 4.49 9.69 -14.45
N PRO A 100 4.53 11.03 -14.30
CA PRO A 100 5.37 11.71 -13.33
C PRO A 100 4.76 11.70 -11.91
N ASN A 101 3.49 11.31 -11.77
CA ASN A 101 2.72 11.44 -10.54
C ASN A 101 2.92 10.21 -9.63
N TYR A 102 4.14 10.06 -9.11
CA TYR A 102 4.51 9.01 -8.18
C TYR A 102 4.89 9.60 -6.84
N ALA A 103 4.27 9.13 -5.77
CA ALA A 103 4.62 9.49 -4.40
C ALA A 103 4.73 8.23 -3.53
N ALA A 104 5.88 8.07 -2.90
CA ALA A 104 6.13 7.02 -1.94
C ALA A 104 6.08 7.56 -0.50
N HIS A 105 5.56 6.77 0.42
CA HIS A 105 5.41 7.15 1.83
C HIS A 105 6.76 7.53 2.49
N GLY A 106 7.87 6.95 2.02
CA GLY A 106 9.21 7.29 2.50
C GLY A 106 9.51 8.78 2.48
N GLY A 107 9.08 9.50 1.44
CA GLY A 107 9.23 10.95 1.32
C GLY A 107 8.44 11.72 2.38
N LEU A 108 7.29 11.22 2.79
CA LEU A 108 6.43 11.87 3.80
C LEU A 108 6.81 11.51 5.25
N CYS A 109 7.55 10.43 5.47
CA CYS A 109 7.85 9.90 6.80
C CYS A 109 9.35 9.96 7.11
N SER A 110 10.12 9.06 6.54
CA SER A 110 11.52 8.86 6.89
C SER A 110 12.41 10.06 6.54
N VAL A 111 12.17 10.69 5.39
CA VAL A 111 12.93 11.88 4.95
C VAL A 111 12.62 13.07 5.86
N ASN A 112 11.36 13.30 6.21
CA ASN A 112 11.00 14.39 7.11
C ASN A 112 11.55 14.17 8.53
N MET A 113 11.54 12.93 9.00
CA MET A 113 12.15 12.58 10.28
C MET A 113 13.66 12.82 10.26
N ALA A 114 14.36 12.37 9.23
CA ALA A 114 15.79 12.59 9.07
C ALA A 114 16.11 14.10 9.03
N ALA A 115 15.33 14.89 8.28
CA ALA A 115 15.48 16.34 8.24
C ALA A 115 15.27 16.96 9.64
N GLY A 116 14.21 16.58 10.34
CA GLY A 116 13.96 17.03 11.72
C GLY A 116 15.12 16.72 12.67
N MET A 117 15.68 15.51 12.59
CA MET A 117 16.83 15.10 13.41
C MET A 117 18.08 15.94 13.08
N ILE A 118 18.37 16.19 11.81
CA ILE A 118 19.50 17.03 11.40
C ILE A 118 19.38 18.43 11.98
N TYR A 119 18.18 19.02 11.91
CA TYR A 119 17.96 20.38 12.43
C TYR A 119 17.93 20.47 13.96
N THR A 120 17.59 19.40 14.67
CA THR A 120 17.48 19.41 16.14
C THR A 120 18.72 18.94 16.85
N ILE A 121 19.36 17.88 16.37
CA ILE A 121 20.52 17.25 17.01
C ILE A 121 21.78 17.19 16.11
N GLY A 122 21.74 17.79 14.92
CA GLY A 122 22.87 17.87 14.02
C GLY A 122 23.23 16.57 13.28
N GLY A 123 22.44 15.55 13.38
CA GLY A 123 22.70 14.27 12.71
C GLY A 123 21.45 13.43 12.50
N SER A 124 21.44 12.62 11.44
CA SER A 124 20.43 11.60 11.19
C SER A 124 20.88 10.27 11.82
N PHE A 125 19.93 9.42 12.17
CA PHE A 125 20.23 8.08 12.69
C PHE A 125 20.30 6.99 11.60
N TRP A 126 20.37 7.37 10.35
CA TRP A 126 20.60 6.47 9.21
C TRP A 126 22.09 6.27 8.99
#